data_b4250c7fd0e84e7e53c8e795c1be8200
#
_entry.id   b4250c7fd0e84e7e53c8e795c1be8200
#
_cell.length_a   1.000
_cell.length_b   1.000
_cell.length_c   1.000
_cell.angle_alpha   90.00
_cell.angle_beta   90.00
_cell.angle_gamma   90.00
#
_symmetry.space_group_name_H-M   'P 1'
#
loop_
_entity.id
_entity.type
_entity.pdbx_description
1 polymer ?
#
loop_
_entity_poly.entity_id
_entity_poly.type
_entity_poly.pdbx_seq_one_letter_code
_entity_poly.pdbx_strand_id
1 'polypeptide(L)'
;VFRIRRIFDDALPIDQREIAQVQQILRAQFPGIREQDVANLPAKLRNPLKYQFRHLLFVADDANGTVRGFALVAHEPQLRFFFLDYLATGKKLSGSGVGGALYERLRAEAAAYGVVGIFFECLPDDPAECESRERYRQNVARLRFYERYGARPIVNTAYQRLVKPDDRGLPYLVFDGLDSAKPLRRESAQAACRAILERKYDYLYSQEYVDEVVASFRDDPVRLREPRYAQLKLPGERAFKRAAHEWVLLVVNDKHDIHHIRERGYVEAPVRIAAILKELEPTGLFHKSNVKEFPESHIRAVHDGRFVDYLKRACQNVPAGKSLYPYVFPIRNATRPPKALSVRAGYYCIDTFTPLNQNAYPAARRAVDCALTAATALLGGERLAYALIRPPGHHAEHAAFGGFCYFNNCAVVAHHLSRTGPVAILDIDYHHGNGQQEIFYERGDVLTVSIHGHPEFAYPYFTGFEDEKGAKSGSGYNVNIPLPEQIDAERYRQALTRALDRVRRFGPRFLVVALGLDTAKADPTGTWSLVARDFEENGRLIGSLRLPTLVVQEGGYRTRTLGVNARHFFTGLVQAAFGPSPNEHAAPKPTTRENRQ
;
A
#
# COMPACT_ATOMS: atom_id res chain seq x y z
N VAL A 1 1.40 -11.45 -11.46
CA VAL A 1 0.74 -11.49 -10.13
C VAL A 1 1.36 -12.62 -9.32
N PHE A 2 1.68 -12.39 -8.06
CA PHE A 2 2.15 -13.40 -7.10
C PHE A 2 1.41 -13.20 -5.78
N ARG A 3 1.26 -14.26 -5.02
CA ARG A 3 0.78 -14.24 -3.63
C ARG A 3 1.95 -14.56 -2.70
N ILE A 4 1.87 -14.09 -1.44
CA ILE A 4 2.84 -14.47 -0.41
C ILE A 4 2.12 -15.34 0.60
N ARG A 5 2.62 -16.56 0.79
CA ARG A 5 2.13 -17.48 1.80
C ARG A 5 3.24 -18.03 2.69
N ARG A 6 2.87 -18.50 3.86
CA ARG A 6 3.77 -19.15 4.79
C ARG A 6 3.67 -20.67 4.63
N ILE A 7 4.79 -21.33 4.51
CA ILE A 7 4.89 -22.79 4.58
C ILE A 7 5.26 -23.15 6.02
N PHE A 8 4.46 -24.03 6.63
CA PHE A 8 4.67 -24.44 8.02
C PHE A 8 5.51 -25.70 8.12
N ASP A 9 5.33 -26.62 7.19
CA ASP A 9 6.02 -27.90 7.09
C ASP A 9 5.91 -28.44 5.65
N ASP A 10 6.33 -29.66 5.44
CA ASP A 10 6.29 -30.39 4.17
C ASP A 10 5.20 -31.49 4.14
N ALA A 11 4.14 -31.37 4.94
CA ALA A 11 3.07 -32.36 4.98
C ALA A 11 2.25 -32.39 3.69
N LEU A 12 1.99 -31.24 3.08
CA LEU A 12 1.19 -31.12 1.87
C LEU A 12 2.04 -31.26 0.59
N PRO A 13 1.56 -31.98 -0.45
CA PRO A 13 2.30 -32.12 -1.73
C PRO A 13 2.63 -30.77 -2.40
N ILE A 14 1.79 -29.76 -2.22
CA ILE A 14 2.06 -28.41 -2.73
C ILE A 14 3.24 -27.77 -2.00
N ASP A 15 3.31 -27.91 -0.66
CA ASP A 15 4.39 -27.37 0.15
C ASP A 15 5.72 -28.07 -0.12
N GLN A 16 5.70 -29.39 -0.33
CA GLN A 16 6.89 -30.16 -0.75
C GLN A 16 7.47 -29.63 -2.07
N ARG A 17 6.61 -29.42 -3.09
CA ARG A 17 7.04 -28.88 -4.38
C ARG A 17 7.64 -27.48 -4.26
N GLU A 18 7.06 -26.62 -3.43
CA GLU A 18 7.57 -25.27 -3.26
C GLU A 18 8.84 -25.22 -2.42
N ILE A 19 8.96 -26.07 -1.39
CA ILE A 19 10.21 -26.24 -0.65
C ILE A 19 11.34 -26.68 -1.60
N ALA A 20 11.06 -27.62 -2.51
CA ALA A 20 12.04 -28.04 -3.50
C ALA A 20 12.48 -26.89 -4.42
N GLN A 21 11.56 -26.04 -4.85
CA GLN A 21 11.90 -24.84 -5.62
C GLN A 21 12.70 -23.83 -4.79
N VAL A 22 12.37 -23.63 -3.51
CA VAL A 22 13.16 -22.78 -2.59
C VAL A 22 14.58 -23.33 -2.46
N GLN A 23 14.76 -24.63 -2.31
CA GLN A 23 16.08 -25.27 -2.26
C GLN A 23 16.88 -25.03 -3.55
N GLN A 24 16.24 -25.06 -4.72
CA GLN A 24 16.89 -24.72 -5.99
C GLN A 24 17.33 -23.25 -6.04
N ILE A 25 16.49 -22.32 -5.57
CA ILE A 25 16.83 -20.90 -5.50
C ILE A 25 17.99 -20.67 -4.53
N LEU A 26 17.99 -21.35 -3.37
CA LEU A 26 19.09 -21.29 -2.39
C LEU A 26 20.43 -21.67 -3.03
N ARG A 27 20.51 -22.81 -3.70
CA ARG A 27 21.72 -23.26 -4.39
C ARG A 27 22.18 -22.28 -5.47
N ALA A 28 21.24 -21.70 -6.20
CA ALA A 28 21.52 -20.80 -7.31
C ALA A 28 21.95 -19.39 -6.91
N GLN A 29 21.47 -18.89 -5.76
CA GLN A 29 21.69 -17.52 -5.31
C GLN A 29 22.77 -17.41 -4.21
N PHE A 30 23.08 -18.50 -3.52
CA PHE A 30 24.03 -18.55 -2.40
C PHE A 30 25.05 -19.66 -2.62
N PRO A 31 26.04 -19.48 -3.52
CA PRO A 31 26.99 -20.54 -3.91
C PRO A 31 27.85 -21.07 -2.75
N GLY A 32 27.95 -20.34 -1.63
CA GLY A 32 28.67 -20.78 -0.43
C GLY A 32 27.79 -21.49 0.61
N ILE A 33 26.51 -21.73 0.33
CA ILE A 33 25.62 -22.40 1.28
C ILE A 33 26.00 -23.88 1.41
N ARG A 34 26.01 -24.40 2.64
CA ARG A 34 26.26 -25.83 2.85
C ARG A 34 25.06 -26.65 2.34
N GLU A 35 25.33 -27.70 1.57
CA GLU A 35 24.27 -28.55 1.02
C GLU A 35 23.40 -29.18 2.12
N GLN A 36 23.98 -29.47 3.28
CA GLN A 36 23.26 -29.97 4.45
C GLN A 36 22.22 -28.97 4.97
N ASP A 37 22.51 -27.65 4.92
CA ASP A 37 21.54 -26.61 5.34
C ASP A 37 20.37 -26.52 4.37
N VAL A 38 20.63 -26.69 3.08
CA VAL A 38 19.60 -26.75 2.05
C VAL A 38 18.74 -28.00 2.21
N ALA A 39 19.37 -29.17 2.36
CA ALA A 39 18.68 -30.45 2.52
C ALA A 39 17.83 -30.49 3.80
N ASN A 40 18.31 -29.89 4.87
CA ASN A 40 17.63 -29.86 6.17
C ASN A 40 16.47 -28.85 6.25
N LEU A 41 16.17 -28.07 5.21
CA LEU A 41 15.11 -27.08 5.25
C LEU A 41 13.76 -27.62 5.72
N PRO A 42 13.24 -28.77 5.22
CA PRO A 42 11.99 -29.36 5.72
C PRO A 42 12.07 -29.71 7.21
N ALA A 43 13.20 -30.28 7.66
CA ALA A 43 13.41 -30.65 9.05
C ALA A 43 13.48 -29.42 9.96
N LYS A 44 14.09 -28.31 9.52
CA LYS A 44 14.13 -27.03 10.25
C LYS A 44 12.74 -26.47 10.48
N LEU A 45 11.82 -26.62 9.54
CA LEU A 45 10.43 -26.16 9.67
C LEU A 45 9.65 -26.99 10.70
N ARG A 46 9.88 -28.33 10.74
CA ARG A 46 9.15 -29.27 11.62
C ARG A 46 9.68 -29.36 13.05
N ASN A 47 10.98 -29.16 13.26
CA ASN A 47 11.65 -29.48 14.52
C ASN A 47 12.32 -28.28 15.20
N PRO A 48 11.56 -27.32 15.72
CA PRO A 48 12.11 -26.09 16.32
C PRO A 48 13.00 -26.40 17.55
N LEU A 49 12.72 -27.46 18.31
CA LEU A 49 13.51 -27.83 19.47
C LEU A 49 14.91 -28.31 19.07
N LYS A 50 15.02 -29.10 18.00
CA LYS A 50 16.31 -29.61 17.50
C LYS A 50 17.21 -28.46 17.00
N TYR A 51 16.62 -27.48 16.32
CA TYR A 51 17.37 -26.38 15.70
C TYR A 51 17.41 -25.12 16.57
N GLN A 52 16.87 -25.16 17.77
CA GLN A 52 16.87 -24.08 18.77
C GLN A 52 16.28 -22.74 18.28
N PHE A 53 15.64 -22.74 17.10
CA PHE A 53 14.89 -21.65 16.50
C PHE A 53 13.61 -22.19 15.88
N ARG A 54 12.55 -21.39 15.93
CA ARG A 54 11.35 -21.65 15.14
C ARG A 54 11.52 -21.05 13.75
N HIS A 55 11.76 -21.90 12.75
CA HIS A 55 11.93 -21.42 11.38
C HIS A 55 10.58 -21.10 10.74
N LEU A 56 10.53 -19.97 10.03
CA LEU A 56 9.39 -19.47 9.28
C LEU A 56 9.80 -19.31 7.83
N LEU A 57 9.08 -19.97 6.91
CA LEU A 57 9.33 -19.87 5.48
C LEU A 57 8.16 -19.12 4.82
N PHE A 58 8.45 -17.99 4.20
CA PHE A 58 7.53 -17.23 3.37
C PHE A 58 7.90 -17.40 1.92
N VAL A 59 6.92 -17.76 1.08
CA VAL A 59 7.12 -17.99 -0.35
C VAL A 59 6.22 -17.06 -1.13
N ALA A 60 6.77 -16.40 -2.14
CA ALA A 60 6.03 -15.67 -3.15
C ALA A 60 5.88 -16.58 -4.36
N ASP A 61 4.68 -17.06 -4.66
CA ASP A 61 4.35 -17.95 -5.77
C ASP A 61 3.32 -17.32 -6.72
N ASP A 62 3.34 -17.73 -7.99
CA ASP A 62 2.34 -17.33 -8.96
C ASP A 62 1.15 -18.31 -9.03
N ALA A 63 0.18 -18.03 -9.91
CA ALA A 63 -1.02 -18.85 -10.08
C ALA A 63 -0.72 -20.31 -10.50
N ASN A 64 0.45 -20.56 -11.09
CA ASN A 64 0.89 -21.88 -11.51
C ASN A 64 1.71 -22.62 -10.43
N GLY A 65 1.86 -22.03 -9.24
CA GLY A 65 2.67 -22.57 -8.15
C GLY A 65 4.17 -22.46 -8.38
N THR A 66 4.61 -21.52 -9.25
CA THR A 66 6.03 -21.25 -9.47
C THR A 66 6.52 -20.26 -8.41
N VAL A 67 7.55 -20.63 -7.66
CA VAL A 67 8.16 -19.79 -6.64
C VAL A 67 8.95 -18.65 -7.29
N ARG A 68 8.53 -17.43 -7.08
CA ARG A 68 9.16 -16.19 -7.56
C ARG A 68 10.20 -15.63 -6.59
N GLY A 69 10.08 -16.00 -5.32
CA GLY A 69 11.02 -15.62 -4.27
C GLY A 69 10.59 -16.17 -2.92
N PHE A 70 11.47 -16.07 -1.93
CA PHE A 70 11.18 -16.53 -0.57
C PHE A 70 11.95 -15.71 0.47
N ALA A 71 11.48 -15.77 1.73
CA ALA A 71 12.19 -15.35 2.93
C ALA A 71 12.19 -16.49 3.95
N LEU A 72 13.37 -16.85 4.46
CA LEU A 72 13.55 -17.81 5.54
C LEU A 72 14.01 -17.06 6.78
N VAL A 73 13.34 -17.28 7.90
CA VAL A 73 13.53 -16.56 9.15
C VAL A 73 13.63 -17.54 10.31
N ALA A 74 14.56 -17.29 11.19
CA ALA A 74 14.66 -17.95 12.49
C ALA A 74 14.05 -17.05 13.57
N HIS A 75 13.02 -17.53 14.26
CA HIS A 75 12.36 -16.84 15.37
C HIS A 75 12.84 -17.40 16.70
N GLU A 76 13.32 -16.52 17.57
CA GLU A 76 13.66 -16.84 18.96
C GLU A 76 12.58 -16.25 19.89
N PRO A 77 11.66 -17.10 20.42
CA PRO A 77 10.50 -16.61 21.17
C PRO A 77 10.83 -16.02 22.53
N GLN A 78 11.85 -16.55 23.25
CA GLN A 78 12.20 -16.11 24.60
C GLN A 78 12.93 -14.76 24.57
N LEU A 79 13.88 -14.59 23.64
CA LEU A 79 14.60 -13.34 23.44
C LEU A 79 13.84 -12.36 22.56
N ARG A 80 12.71 -12.80 21.98
CA ARG A 80 11.79 -12.00 21.19
C ARG A 80 12.46 -11.28 20.02
N PHE A 81 13.20 -11.99 19.18
CA PHE A 81 13.74 -11.44 17.95
C PHE A 81 13.54 -12.38 16.75
N PHE A 82 13.60 -11.80 15.56
CA PHE A 82 13.71 -12.52 14.30
C PHE A 82 15.14 -12.42 13.77
N PHE A 83 15.64 -13.50 13.20
CA PHE A 83 16.85 -13.49 12.40
C PHE A 83 16.50 -13.86 10.96
N LEU A 84 16.67 -12.90 10.03
CA LEU A 84 16.45 -13.15 8.61
C LEU A 84 17.64 -13.90 8.02
N ASP A 85 17.44 -15.16 7.76
CA ASP A 85 18.46 -16.07 7.25
C ASP A 85 18.71 -15.85 5.76
N TYR A 86 17.65 -15.91 4.96
CA TYR A 86 17.71 -15.74 3.53
C TYR A 86 16.51 -14.95 3.01
N LEU A 87 16.78 -14.03 2.10
CA LEU A 87 15.79 -13.34 1.28
C LEU A 87 16.28 -13.36 -0.17
N ALA A 88 15.58 -14.07 -1.04
CA ALA A 88 15.96 -14.19 -2.44
C ALA A 88 14.77 -14.16 -3.38
N THR A 89 15.03 -13.72 -4.62
CA THR A 89 14.09 -13.77 -5.75
C THR A 89 14.71 -14.57 -6.89
N GLY A 90 13.92 -15.16 -7.76
CA GLY A 90 14.42 -15.91 -8.93
C GLY A 90 15.28 -15.02 -9.85
N LYS A 91 16.27 -15.62 -10.54
CA LYS A 91 17.33 -14.92 -11.34
C LYS A 91 16.83 -13.88 -12.36
N LYS A 92 15.61 -13.96 -12.86
CA LYS A 92 15.04 -13.02 -13.86
C LYS A 92 14.15 -11.94 -13.26
N LEU A 93 14.06 -11.85 -11.91
CA LEU A 93 13.06 -11.04 -11.22
C LEU A 93 13.66 -9.95 -10.32
N SER A 94 14.95 -9.64 -10.46
CA SER A 94 15.54 -8.48 -9.77
C SER A 94 14.87 -7.20 -10.27
N GLY A 95 14.25 -6.46 -9.33
CA GLY A 95 13.48 -5.25 -9.66
C GLY A 95 11.95 -5.45 -9.79
N SER A 96 11.44 -6.67 -9.75
CA SER A 96 9.99 -7.00 -9.85
C SER A 96 9.16 -6.66 -8.60
N GLY A 97 9.77 -6.15 -7.53
CA GLY A 97 9.07 -5.83 -6.27
C GLY A 97 8.88 -7.03 -5.31
N VAL A 98 9.10 -8.27 -5.77
CA VAL A 98 8.90 -9.50 -4.96
C VAL A 98 9.71 -9.47 -3.66
N GLY A 99 10.99 -9.08 -3.72
CA GLY A 99 11.85 -8.99 -2.52
C GLY A 99 11.35 -7.96 -1.51
N GLY A 100 10.83 -6.81 -2.01
CA GLY A 100 10.23 -5.78 -1.16
C GLY A 100 8.97 -6.29 -0.45
N ALA A 101 8.06 -6.91 -1.19
CA ALA A 101 6.83 -7.46 -0.65
C ALA A 101 7.08 -8.58 0.38
N LEU A 102 8.07 -9.45 0.13
CA LEU A 102 8.49 -10.48 1.10
C LEU A 102 9.04 -9.85 2.38
N TYR A 103 9.88 -8.81 2.27
CA TYR A 103 10.44 -8.15 3.43
C TYR A 103 9.39 -7.38 4.23
N GLU A 104 8.47 -6.68 3.56
CA GLU A 104 7.31 -6.03 4.20
C GLU A 104 6.41 -7.04 4.92
N ARG A 105 6.15 -8.19 4.28
CA ARG A 105 5.42 -9.27 4.93
C ARG A 105 6.14 -9.78 6.17
N LEU A 106 7.46 -9.95 6.09
CA LEU A 106 8.27 -10.36 7.23
C LEU A 106 8.20 -9.33 8.38
N ARG A 107 8.31 -8.03 8.07
CA ARG A 107 8.19 -6.96 9.08
C ARG A 107 6.80 -6.95 9.75
N ALA A 108 5.74 -7.14 8.97
CA ALA A 108 4.38 -7.25 9.50
C ALA A 108 4.22 -8.47 10.43
N GLU A 109 4.80 -9.61 10.06
CA GLU A 109 4.80 -10.80 10.89
C GLU A 109 5.62 -10.58 12.18
N ALA A 110 6.81 -10.00 12.09
CA ALA A 110 7.66 -9.67 13.23
C ALA A 110 6.94 -8.73 14.22
N ALA A 111 6.26 -7.72 13.73
CA ALA A 111 5.44 -6.82 14.55
C ALA A 111 4.27 -7.58 15.24
N ALA A 112 3.60 -8.49 14.53
CA ALA A 112 2.52 -9.31 15.08
C ALA A 112 3.01 -10.28 16.18
N TYR A 113 4.26 -10.77 16.09
CA TYR A 113 4.89 -11.57 17.13
C TYR A 113 5.40 -10.72 18.31
N GLY A 114 5.37 -9.39 18.20
CA GLY A 114 5.82 -8.46 19.23
C GLY A 114 7.32 -8.59 19.53
N VAL A 115 8.14 -8.91 18.51
CA VAL A 115 9.59 -9.02 18.66
C VAL A 115 10.23 -7.65 18.80
N VAL A 116 11.44 -7.61 19.40
CA VAL A 116 12.24 -6.38 19.54
C VAL A 116 12.66 -5.82 18.18
N GLY A 117 12.88 -6.71 17.20
CA GLY A 117 13.27 -6.34 15.85
C GLY A 117 13.75 -7.54 15.04
N ILE A 118 14.23 -7.25 13.83
CA ILE A 118 14.79 -8.24 12.92
C ILE A 118 16.31 -8.01 12.83
N PHE A 119 17.08 -9.05 13.15
CA PHE A 119 18.51 -9.09 12.91
C PHE A 119 18.81 -9.83 11.62
N PHE A 120 19.86 -9.47 10.93
CA PHE A 120 20.36 -10.18 9.75
C PHE A 120 21.76 -9.72 9.38
N GLU A 121 22.39 -10.44 8.49
CA GLU A 121 23.75 -10.16 8.04
C GLU A 121 23.76 -9.57 6.64
N CYS A 122 24.60 -8.56 6.44
CA CYS A 122 24.90 -7.98 5.13
C CYS A 122 26.39 -7.88 4.92
N LEU A 123 26.87 -8.30 3.75
CA LEU A 123 28.27 -8.11 3.37
C LEU A 123 28.60 -6.60 3.30
N PRO A 124 29.85 -6.23 3.62
CA PRO A 124 30.28 -4.85 3.74
C PRO A 124 30.18 -4.08 2.44
N ASP A 125 29.89 -2.79 2.56
CA ASP A 125 29.84 -1.80 1.49
C ASP A 125 31.08 -0.89 1.51
N ASP A 126 32.23 -1.46 1.87
CA ASP A 126 33.53 -0.83 1.77
C ASP A 126 34.26 -1.41 0.55
N PRO A 127 34.74 -0.56 -0.39
CA PRO A 127 35.50 -1.03 -1.55
C PRO A 127 36.76 -1.83 -1.16
N ALA A 128 37.40 -1.52 -0.03
CA ALA A 128 38.61 -2.19 0.45
C ALA A 128 38.34 -3.61 0.94
N GLU A 129 37.12 -3.90 1.38
CA GLU A 129 36.68 -5.22 1.89
C GLU A 129 35.99 -6.07 0.81
N CYS A 130 35.84 -5.57 -0.42
CA CYS A 130 35.16 -6.26 -1.50
C CYS A 130 36.14 -6.88 -2.50
N GLU A 131 35.96 -8.15 -2.83
CA GLU A 131 36.78 -8.90 -3.79
C GLU A 131 36.73 -8.31 -5.22
N SER A 132 35.62 -7.64 -5.58
CA SER A 132 35.43 -7.05 -6.92
C SER A 132 34.51 -5.83 -6.87
N ARG A 133 34.62 -4.98 -7.91
CA ARG A 133 33.74 -3.81 -8.11
C ARG A 133 32.27 -4.20 -8.30
N GLU A 134 32.01 -5.38 -8.85
CA GLU A 134 30.65 -5.90 -9.01
C GLU A 134 30.07 -6.32 -7.66
N ARG A 135 30.84 -7.03 -6.82
CA ARG A 135 30.46 -7.43 -5.46
C ARG A 135 30.16 -6.18 -4.61
N TYR A 136 31.01 -5.17 -4.68
CA TYR A 136 30.76 -3.88 -4.03
C TYR A 136 29.40 -3.27 -4.42
N ARG A 137 29.11 -3.20 -5.75
CA ARG A 137 27.81 -2.66 -6.23
C ARG A 137 26.62 -3.46 -5.70
N GLN A 138 26.73 -4.78 -5.64
CA GLN A 138 25.70 -5.66 -5.11
C GLN A 138 25.48 -5.44 -3.60
N ASN A 139 26.54 -5.31 -2.81
CA ASN A 139 26.49 -5.05 -1.39
C ASN A 139 25.86 -3.67 -1.09
N VAL A 140 26.28 -2.64 -1.81
CA VAL A 140 25.67 -1.30 -1.76
C VAL A 140 24.18 -1.35 -2.07
N ALA A 141 23.77 -2.06 -3.12
CA ALA A 141 22.37 -2.17 -3.50
C ALA A 141 21.55 -2.89 -2.41
N ARG A 142 22.11 -3.91 -1.77
CA ARG A 142 21.47 -4.67 -0.67
C ARG A 142 21.33 -3.81 0.58
N LEU A 143 22.38 -3.14 1.04
CA LEU A 143 22.31 -2.26 2.20
C LEU A 143 21.37 -1.08 1.95
N ARG A 144 21.42 -0.47 0.76
CA ARG A 144 20.45 0.55 0.33
C ARG A 144 19.02 0.04 0.35
N PHE A 145 18.79 -1.23 -0.01
CA PHE A 145 17.46 -1.83 0.04
C PHE A 145 16.94 -1.87 1.48
N TYR A 146 17.73 -2.38 2.42
CA TYR A 146 17.29 -2.51 3.81
C TYR A 146 17.24 -1.17 4.57
N GLU A 147 18.17 -0.25 4.27
CA GLU A 147 18.20 1.08 4.89
C GLU A 147 16.94 1.89 4.60
N ARG A 148 16.27 1.64 3.47
CA ARG A 148 14.96 2.24 3.15
C ARG A 148 13.84 1.83 4.11
N TYR A 149 14.00 0.74 4.84
CA TYR A 149 13.10 0.26 5.90
C TYR A 149 13.58 0.67 7.31
N GLY A 150 14.61 1.50 7.39
CA GLY A 150 15.20 1.91 8.66
C GLY A 150 16.21 0.92 9.25
N ALA A 151 16.45 -0.22 8.60
CA ALA A 151 17.43 -1.20 9.05
C ALA A 151 18.85 -0.70 8.80
N ARG A 152 19.72 -0.80 9.81
CA ARG A 152 21.09 -0.27 9.75
C ARG A 152 22.09 -1.19 10.43
N PRO A 153 23.35 -1.25 9.96
CA PRO A 153 24.42 -1.95 10.65
C PRO A 153 24.60 -1.47 12.09
N ILE A 154 24.81 -2.40 12.99
CA ILE A 154 25.28 -2.12 14.35
C ILE A 154 26.78 -1.78 14.25
N VAL A 155 27.20 -0.72 14.92
CA VAL A 155 28.60 -0.26 14.93
C VAL A 155 29.19 -0.28 16.33
N ASN A 156 30.50 -0.09 16.43
CA ASN A 156 31.28 -0.13 17.68
C ASN A 156 31.23 -1.50 18.35
N THR A 157 31.23 -2.58 17.54
CA THR A 157 31.28 -3.95 18.04
C THR A 157 32.32 -4.77 17.31
N ALA A 158 32.74 -5.89 17.88
CA ALA A 158 33.67 -6.82 17.26
C ALA A 158 32.97 -7.90 16.41
N TYR A 159 31.70 -7.71 16.02
CA TYR A 159 30.97 -8.68 15.19
C TYR A 159 31.67 -8.98 13.86
N GLN A 160 32.47 -8.03 13.37
CA GLN A 160 33.27 -8.13 12.15
C GLN A 160 34.73 -8.51 12.41
N ARG A 161 35.05 -9.03 13.59
CA ARG A 161 36.43 -9.43 13.89
C ARG A 161 36.81 -10.67 13.08
N LEU A 162 37.98 -10.61 12.45
CA LEU A 162 38.52 -11.74 11.70
C LEU A 162 38.66 -12.99 12.58
N VAL A 163 38.15 -14.12 12.12
CA VAL A 163 38.36 -15.45 12.74
C VAL A 163 39.69 -16.01 12.29
N LYS A 164 40.07 -15.75 11.03
CA LYS A 164 41.38 -16.12 10.44
C LYS A 164 42.04 -14.91 9.84
N PRO A 165 43.39 -14.83 9.79
CA PRO A 165 44.12 -13.69 9.22
C PRO A 165 43.75 -13.34 7.76
N ASP A 166 43.31 -14.33 6.99
CA ASP A 166 42.97 -14.19 5.57
C ASP A 166 41.47 -13.95 5.30
N ASP A 167 40.64 -13.91 6.34
CA ASP A 167 39.21 -13.63 6.18
C ASP A 167 39.00 -12.21 5.66
N ARG A 168 38.25 -12.05 4.58
CA ARG A 168 37.85 -10.76 4.02
C ARG A 168 36.34 -10.66 3.90
N GLY A 169 35.82 -9.45 4.02
CA GLY A 169 34.42 -9.17 3.77
C GLY A 169 33.47 -9.79 4.78
N LEU A 170 33.81 -9.78 6.08
CA LEU A 170 32.95 -10.25 7.15
C LEU A 170 31.64 -9.42 7.20
N PRO A 171 30.48 -10.07 7.41
CA PRO A 171 29.19 -9.39 7.35
C PRO A 171 28.99 -8.42 8.50
N TYR A 172 28.30 -7.32 8.25
CA TYR A 172 27.71 -6.48 9.28
C TYR A 172 26.53 -7.19 9.92
N LEU A 173 26.39 -7.12 11.24
CA LEU A 173 25.11 -7.39 11.90
C LEU A 173 24.21 -6.17 11.72
N VAL A 174 23.11 -6.35 11.03
CA VAL A 174 22.12 -5.30 10.72
C VAL A 174 20.90 -5.48 11.60
N PHE A 175 20.35 -4.38 12.09
CA PHE A 175 19.15 -4.35 12.91
C PHE A 175 18.06 -3.50 12.27
N ASP A 176 16.84 -4.07 12.16
CA ASP A 176 15.59 -3.39 11.80
C ASP A 176 14.69 -3.33 13.04
N GLY A 177 14.52 -2.14 13.58
CA GLY A 177 13.70 -1.89 14.77
C GLY A 177 12.19 -1.80 14.48
N LEU A 178 11.71 -2.17 13.29
CA LEU A 178 10.29 -2.20 12.92
C LEU A 178 9.57 -0.85 13.09
N ASP A 179 10.25 0.25 12.77
CA ASP A 179 9.77 1.63 12.95
C ASP A 179 9.44 1.98 14.43
N SER A 180 9.93 1.18 15.37
CA SER A 180 9.77 1.46 16.79
C SER A 180 10.59 2.67 17.20
N ALA A 181 9.98 3.61 17.96
CA ALA A 181 10.70 4.69 18.59
C ALA A 181 11.63 4.22 19.75
N LYS A 182 11.52 2.96 20.15
CA LYS A 182 12.35 2.41 21.24
C LYS A 182 13.71 1.99 20.69
N PRO A 183 14.81 2.54 21.21
CA PRO A 183 16.14 2.15 20.78
C PRO A 183 16.48 0.72 21.22
N LEU A 184 17.37 0.05 20.49
CA LEU A 184 17.87 -1.28 20.85
C LEU A 184 18.73 -1.22 22.10
N ARG A 185 18.30 -1.89 23.16
CA ARG A 185 19.05 -1.98 24.40
C ARG A 185 20.23 -2.94 24.26
N ARG A 186 21.35 -2.61 24.93
CA ARG A 186 22.56 -3.42 24.92
C ARG A 186 22.30 -4.88 25.28
N GLU A 187 21.59 -5.13 26.37
CA GLU A 187 21.28 -6.49 26.83
C GLU A 187 20.54 -7.31 25.76
N SER A 188 19.56 -6.71 25.08
CA SER A 188 18.82 -7.38 24.00
C SER A 188 19.71 -7.68 22.80
N ALA A 189 20.62 -6.78 22.44
CA ALA A 189 21.57 -6.97 21.35
C ALA A 189 22.61 -8.06 21.67
N GLN A 190 23.15 -8.05 22.90
CA GLN A 190 24.07 -9.06 23.38
C GLN A 190 23.43 -10.45 23.39
N ALA A 191 22.19 -10.56 23.91
CA ALA A 191 21.47 -11.83 23.97
C ALA A 191 21.14 -12.35 22.55
N ALA A 192 20.72 -11.48 21.64
CA ALA A 192 20.47 -11.85 20.24
C ALA A 192 21.76 -12.28 19.52
N CYS A 193 22.84 -11.51 19.67
CA CYS A 193 24.14 -11.82 19.10
C CYS A 193 24.66 -13.19 19.59
N ARG A 194 24.62 -13.46 20.91
CA ARG A 194 24.98 -14.74 21.48
C ARG A 194 24.18 -15.89 20.90
N ALA A 195 22.85 -15.77 20.89
CA ALA A 195 21.98 -16.80 20.35
C ALA A 195 22.25 -17.08 18.86
N ILE A 196 22.55 -16.06 18.06
CA ILE A 196 22.91 -16.22 16.64
C ILE A 196 24.22 -16.98 16.51
N LEU A 197 25.26 -16.58 17.22
CA LEU A 197 26.58 -17.18 17.11
C LEU A 197 26.62 -18.62 17.67
N GLU A 198 26.03 -18.87 18.84
CA GLU A 198 26.05 -20.18 19.50
C GLU A 198 25.11 -21.21 18.87
N ARG A 199 23.95 -20.79 18.34
CA ARG A 199 22.92 -21.75 17.89
C ARG A 199 22.87 -21.92 16.38
N LYS A 200 23.19 -20.86 15.61
CA LYS A 200 23.20 -20.93 14.15
C LYS A 200 24.60 -21.30 13.63
N TYR A 201 25.64 -20.80 14.27
CA TYR A 201 27.03 -20.92 13.84
C TYR A 201 27.87 -21.73 14.83
N ASP A 202 27.25 -22.67 15.59
CA ASP A 202 27.86 -23.56 16.57
C ASP A 202 29.09 -24.33 16.06
N TYR A 203 29.12 -24.58 14.73
CA TYR A 203 30.20 -25.29 14.06
C TYR A 203 31.36 -24.36 13.62
N LEU A 204 31.22 -23.04 13.76
CA LEU A 204 32.15 -22.06 13.18
C LEU A 204 32.97 -21.31 14.22
N TYR A 205 32.38 -21.01 15.37
CA TYR A 205 32.98 -20.14 16.39
C TYR A 205 33.22 -20.84 17.69
N SER A 206 34.39 -20.54 18.34
CA SER A 206 34.67 -21.00 19.71
C SER A 206 33.89 -20.18 20.74
N GLN A 207 33.72 -20.71 21.94
CA GLN A 207 33.04 -20.00 23.02
C GLN A 207 33.78 -18.70 23.40
N GLU A 208 35.12 -18.72 23.40
CA GLU A 208 35.93 -17.52 23.68
C GLU A 208 35.65 -16.41 22.65
N TYR A 209 35.54 -16.75 21.34
CA TYR A 209 35.19 -15.80 20.29
C TYR A 209 33.80 -15.19 20.52
N VAL A 210 32.81 -16.03 20.84
CA VAL A 210 31.44 -15.59 21.13
C VAL A 210 31.44 -14.61 22.32
N ASP A 211 32.15 -14.96 23.41
CA ASP A 211 32.19 -14.12 24.60
C ASP A 211 32.87 -12.77 24.33
N GLU A 212 33.95 -12.74 23.56
CA GLU A 212 34.62 -11.50 23.17
C GLU A 212 33.72 -10.62 22.29
N VAL A 213 33.05 -11.21 21.30
CA VAL A 213 32.13 -10.47 20.41
C VAL A 213 30.95 -9.90 21.20
N VAL A 214 30.33 -10.69 22.08
CA VAL A 214 29.21 -10.24 22.90
C VAL A 214 29.66 -9.13 23.87
N ALA A 215 30.82 -9.25 24.50
CA ALA A 215 31.37 -8.25 25.42
C ALA A 215 31.72 -6.92 24.71
N SER A 216 31.92 -6.96 23.39
CA SER A 216 32.23 -5.77 22.61
C SER A 216 31.05 -4.79 22.44
N PHE A 217 29.82 -5.23 22.68
CA PHE A 217 28.64 -4.36 22.70
C PHE A 217 28.61 -3.50 23.95
N ARG A 218 29.24 -2.32 23.93
CA ARG A 218 29.38 -1.42 25.08
C ARG A 218 28.38 -0.30 25.14
N ASP A 219 27.87 0.15 24.00
CA ASP A 219 26.92 1.26 23.93
C ASP A 219 25.52 0.84 24.42
N ASP A 220 24.84 1.69 25.22
CA ASP A 220 23.45 1.50 25.64
C ASP A 220 22.69 2.84 25.59
N PRO A 221 21.78 3.03 24.65
CA PRO A 221 21.36 2.07 23.61
C PRO A 221 22.46 1.79 22.57
N VAL A 222 22.34 0.61 21.94
CA VAL A 222 23.29 0.19 20.91
C VAL A 222 23.30 1.19 19.76
N ARG A 223 24.49 1.54 19.28
CA ARG A 223 24.67 2.51 18.21
C ARG A 223 24.53 1.87 16.84
N LEU A 224 23.65 2.43 16.01
CA LEU A 224 23.48 2.06 14.61
C LEU A 224 24.26 3.03 13.73
N ARG A 225 24.79 2.52 12.60
CA ARG A 225 25.46 3.33 11.59
C ARG A 225 24.53 4.44 11.07
N GLU A 226 25.07 5.64 10.85
CA GLU A 226 24.31 6.70 10.20
C GLU A 226 23.86 6.30 8.78
N PRO A 227 22.67 6.71 8.32
CA PRO A 227 22.20 6.38 6.98
C PRO A 227 23.16 6.85 5.91
N ARG A 228 23.57 5.94 5.01
CA ARG A 228 24.43 6.28 3.86
C ARG A 228 23.65 6.46 2.57
N TYR A 229 22.52 5.76 2.44
CA TYR A 229 21.80 5.60 1.17
C TYR A 229 20.37 6.12 1.23
N ALA A 230 19.70 5.99 2.36
CA ALA A 230 18.53 6.75 2.61
C ALA A 230 19.02 8.18 2.89
N GLN A 231 18.88 9.07 1.95
CA GLN A 231 18.84 10.47 2.33
C GLN A 231 17.71 10.55 3.35
N LEU A 232 18.05 10.65 4.63
CA LEU A 232 17.18 11.30 5.59
C LEU A 232 16.99 12.70 5.01
N LYS A 233 15.97 12.86 4.18
CA LYS A 233 15.32 14.15 4.13
C LYS A 233 14.78 14.30 5.53
N LEU A 234 15.57 14.89 6.41
CA LEU A 234 15.02 15.71 7.47
C LEU A 234 13.89 16.46 6.79
N PRO A 235 12.68 16.55 7.38
CA PRO A 235 11.64 17.37 6.83
C PRO A 235 12.31 18.70 6.49
N GLY A 236 12.65 18.85 5.21
CA GLY A 236 13.32 20.05 4.76
C GLY A 236 12.33 21.15 5.01
N GLU A 237 12.71 22.09 5.83
CA GLU A 237 12.17 23.40 5.95
C GLU A 237 11.83 23.98 4.57
N ARG A 238 10.67 23.61 4.07
CA ARG A 238 9.82 24.44 3.24
C ARG A 238 8.45 24.45 3.89
N ALA A 239 8.40 24.92 5.13
CA ALA A 239 7.22 25.55 5.63
C ALA A 239 7.01 26.78 4.71
N PHE A 240 6.24 26.57 3.65
CA PHE A 240 5.67 27.69 2.92
C PHE A 240 4.84 28.44 3.94
N LYS A 241 5.27 29.66 4.33
CA LYS A 241 4.40 30.63 4.99
C LYS A 241 3.27 30.91 3.99
N ARG A 242 2.15 30.20 4.14
CA ARG A 242 0.94 30.38 3.33
C ARG A 242 -0.01 31.33 4.08
N ALA A 243 -0.77 32.08 3.28
CA ALA A 243 -1.90 32.87 3.81
C ALA A 243 -2.90 31.92 4.48
N ALA A 244 -3.55 32.38 5.54
CA ALA A 244 -4.62 31.65 6.19
C ALA A 244 -5.67 31.29 5.13
N HIS A 245 -5.95 30.00 4.91
CA HIS A 245 -6.94 29.39 4.00
C HIS A 245 -6.41 28.56 2.80
N GLU A 246 -5.09 28.34 2.65
CA GLU A 246 -4.52 27.53 1.55
C GLU A 246 -4.16 26.10 2.00
N TRP A 247 -5.07 25.40 2.64
CA TRP A 247 -4.89 24.03 3.12
C TRP A 247 -5.93 23.06 2.57
N VAL A 248 -5.70 21.78 2.79
CA VAL A 248 -6.64 20.70 2.53
C VAL A 248 -7.30 20.29 3.85
N LEU A 249 -8.61 20.31 3.93
CA LEU A 249 -9.34 19.74 5.06
C LEU A 249 -9.16 18.23 5.05
N LEU A 250 -8.55 17.66 6.08
CA LEU A 250 -8.33 16.21 6.20
C LEU A 250 -9.33 15.59 7.18
N VAL A 251 -10.13 14.65 6.66
CA VAL A 251 -11.05 13.85 7.47
C VAL A 251 -10.60 12.40 7.41
N VAL A 252 -10.23 11.81 8.55
CA VAL A 252 -9.69 10.46 8.63
C VAL A 252 -10.72 9.51 9.24
N ASN A 253 -10.91 8.34 8.64
CA ASN A 253 -11.77 7.30 9.22
C ASN A 253 -11.11 6.76 10.51
N ASP A 254 -11.63 7.16 11.65
CA ASP A 254 -11.17 6.77 12.98
C ASP A 254 -11.53 5.32 13.37
N LYS A 255 -12.34 4.65 12.54
CA LYS A 255 -12.70 3.22 12.69
C LYS A 255 -12.14 2.36 11.54
N HIS A 256 -11.12 2.82 10.82
CA HIS A 256 -10.58 2.10 9.68
C HIS A 256 -9.91 0.77 10.07
N ASP A 257 -9.40 0.65 11.28
CA ASP A 257 -8.63 -0.49 11.79
C ASP A 257 -9.49 -1.64 12.32
N ILE A 258 -10.77 -1.37 12.66
CA ILE A 258 -11.69 -2.41 13.14
C ILE A 258 -12.01 -3.46 12.07
N HIS A 259 -12.02 -3.06 10.78
CA HIS A 259 -12.18 -3.96 9.65
C HIS A 259 -10.80 -4.38 9.14
N HIS A 260 -10.35 -5.54 9.54
CA HIS A 260 -9.06 -6.10 9.13
C HIS A 260 -9.20 -7.57 8.75
N ILE A 261 -9.01 -7.85 7.48
CA ILE A 261 -8.94 -9.21 6.95
C ILE A 261 -7.50 -9.68 7.11
N ARG A 262 -7.28 -10.60 8.04
CA ARG A 262 -5.93 -11.11 8.37
C ARG A 262 -5.52 -12.33 7.53
N GLU A 263 -6.23 -12.57 6.45
CA GLU A 263 -5.95 -13.68 5.56
C GLU A 263 -4.82 -13.36 4.60
N ARG A 264 -4.12 -14.41 4.19
CA ARG A 264 -2.91 -14.29 3.37
C ARG A 264 -3.24 -13.70 1.99
N GLY A 265 -2.45 -12.71 1.58
CA GLY A 265 -2.62 -12.08 0.27
C GLY A 265 -3.70 -11.02 0.20
N TYR A 266 -4.45 -10.77 1.28
CA TYR A 266 -5.39 -9.67 1.32
C TYR A 266 -4.63 -8.34 1.49
N VAL A 267 -4.62 -7.54 0.43
CA VAL A 267 -3.77 -6.35 0.34
C VAL A 267 -4.43 -5.11 0.96
N GLU A 268 -5.78 -5.08 1.04
CA GLU A 268 -6.52 -3.98 1.62
C GLU A 268 -6.46 -4.07 3.16
N ALA A 269 -5.56 -3.30 3.78
CA ALA A 269 -5.21 -3.41 5.18
C ALA A 269 -5.09 -2.04 5.88
N PRO A 270 -5.31 -1.98 7.22
CA PRO A 270 -5.25 -0.73 8.00
C PRO A 270 -3.94 0.05 7.88
N VAL A 271 -2.83 -0.61 7.62
CA VAL A 271 -1.50 0.01 7.45
C VAL A 271 -1.46 1.06 6.33
N ARG A 272 -2.39 1.00 5.37
CA ARG A 272 -2.50 1.99 4.27
C ARG A 272 -2.72 3.40 4.82
N ILE A 273 -3.62 3.56 5.78
CA ILE A 273 -3.92 4.86 6.41
C ILE A 273 -2.68 5.40 7.13
N ALA A 274 -2.01 4.58 7.94
CA ALA A 274 -0.80 4.97 8.65
C ALA A 274 0.33 5.37 7.69
N ALA A 275 0.51 4.62 6.58
CA ALA A 275 1.53 4.91 5.57
C ALA A 275 1.29 6.27 4.88
N ILE A 276 0.03 6.62 4.63
CA ILE A 276 -0.34 7.91 4.04
C ILE A 276 -0.14 9.04 5.06
N LEU A 277 -0.67 8.92 6.26
CA LEU A 277 -0.56 9.95 7.31
C LEU A 277 0.89 10.28 7.64
N LYS A 278 1.76 9.28 7.73
CA LYS A 278 3.20 9.46 7.99
C LYS A 278 3.87 10.44 7.02
N GLU A 279 3.45 10.45 5.76
CA GLU A 279 4.02 11.32 4.73
C GLU A 279 3.27 12.67 4.60
N LEU A 280 1.98 12.70 4.95
CA LEU A 280 1.18 13.91 4.79
C LEU A 280 1.31 14.85 5.99
N GLU A 281 1.32 14.35 7.23
CA GLU A 281 1.35 15.18 8.44
C GLU A 281 2.54 16.15 8.49
N PRO A 282 3.78 15.76 8.10
CA PRO A 282 4.91 16.69 8.15
C PRO A 282 4.84 17.83 7.11
N THR A 283 3.93 17.74 6.12
CA THR A 283 3.88 18.72 5.02
C THR A 283 3.29 20.07 5.43
N GLY A 284 2.51 20.13 6.50
CA GLY A 284 1.76 21.33 6.89
C GLY A 284 0.66 21.73 5.89
N LEU A 285 0.32 20.86 4.91
CA LEU A 285 -0.71 21.13 3.90
C LEU A 285 -2.12 20.84 4.39
N PHE A 286 -2.25 20.15 5.52
CA PHE A 286 -3.52 19.60 5.98
C PHE A 286 -3.92 20.16 7.33
N HIS A 287 -5.21 20.41 7.47
CA HIS A 287 -5.80 20.60 8.78
C HIS A 287 -6.86 19.51 9.03
N LYS A 288 -6.81 18.87 10.19
CA LYS A 288 -7.70 17.76 10.54
C LYS A 288 -9.05 18.26 11.05
N SER A 289 -10.11 17.57 10.64
CA SER A 289 -11.46 17.76 11.18
C SER A 289 -12.00 16.45 11.77
N ASN A 290 -12.80 16.59 12.82
CA ASN A 290 -13.51 15.46 13.41
C ASN A 290 -14.62 14.97 12.49
N VAL A 291 -14.82 13.65 12.46
CA VAL A 291 -15.87 13.01 11.68
C VAL A 291 -17.23 13.28 12.32
N LYS A 292 -18.18 13.77 11.53
CA LYS A 292 -19.60 13.91 11.91
C LYS A 292 -20.36 12.63 11.53
N GLU A 293 -21.41 12.32 12.26
CA GLU A 293 -22.32 11.21 11.93
C GLU A 293 -23.48 11.72 11.09
N PHE A 294 -23.85 10.92 10.09
CA PHE A 294 -24.96 11.24 9.18
C PHE A 294 -26.02 10.13 9.20
N PRO A 295 -27.30 10.44 8.92
CA PRO A 295 -28.35 9.44 8.82
C PRO A 295 -28.07 8.42 7.71
N GLU A 296 -28.45 7.16 7.93
CA GLU A 296 -28.31 6.06 6.95
C GLU A 296 -29.06 6.36 5.63
N SER A 297 -30.02 7.29 5.64
CA SER A 297 -30.72 7.76 4.45
C SER A 297 -29.80 8.27 3.33
N HIS A 298 -28.60 8.78 3.68
CA HIS A 298 -27.60 9.19 2.67
C HIS A 298 -27.04 7.97 1.90
N ILE A 299 -26.84 6.85 2.59
CA ILE A 299 -26.40 5.59 1.96
C ILE A 299 -27.53 5.04 1.07
N ARG A 300 -28.76 5.00 1.61
CA ARG A 300 -29.95 4.50 0.91
C ARG A 300 -30.39 5.38 -0.27
N ALA A 301 -29.86 6.59 -0.39
CA ALA A 301 -30.12 7.45 -1.53
C ALA A 301 -29.46 6.98 -2.83
N VAL A 302 -28.42 6.16 -2.72
CA VAL A 302 -27.65 5.62 -3.87
C VAL A 302 -27.58 4.09 -3.85
N HIS A 303 -27.89 3.44 -2.71
CA HIS A 303 -27.89 1.99 -2.58
C HIS A 303 -29.30 1.44 -2.26
N ASP A 304 -29.61 0.26 -2.82
CA ASP A 304 -30.88 -0.46 -2.53
C ASP A 304 -30.99 -0.74 -1.04
N GLY A 305 -32.14 -0.42 -0.45
CA GLY A 305 -32.36 -0.57 1.00
C GLY A 305 -32.24 -2.02 1.48
N ARG A 306 -32.62 -3.01 0.65
CA ARG A 306 -32.52 -4.45 0.98
C ARG A 306 -31.06 -4.90 0.98
N PHE A 307 -30.23 -4.33 0.10
CA PHE A 307 -28.79 -4.54 0.10
C PHE A 307 -28.13 -3.98 1.37
N VAL A 308 -28.45 -2.73 1.74
CA VAL A 308 -27.94 -2.12 2.99
C VAL A 308 -28.35 -2.93 4.21
N ASP A 309 -29.62 -3.34 4.30
CA ASP A 309 -30.12 -4.18 5.39
C ASP A 309 -29.45 -5.57 5.41
N TYR A 310 -29.16 -6.12 4.24
CA TYR A 310 -28.42 -7.38 4.13
C TYR A 310 -27.02 -7.24 4.71
N LEU A 311 -26.23 -6.24 4.27
CA LEU A 311 -24.85 -6.03 4.76
C LEU A 311 -24.84 -5.87 6.30
N LYS A 312 -25.73 -5.04 6.83
CA LYS A 312 -25.85 -4.82 8.26
C LYS A 312 -26.15 -6.13 9.02
N ARG A 313 -27.14 -6.88 8.55
CA ARG A 313 -27.55 -8.14 9.17
C ARG A 313 -26.50 -9.23 9.01
N ALA A 314 -25.85 -9.34 7.84
CA ALA A 314 -24.77 -10.30 7.61
C ALA A 314 -23.61 -10.07 8.57
N CYS A 315 -23.11 -8.83 8.67
CA CYS A 315 -22.03 -8.49 9.58
C CYS A 315 -22.37 -8.78 11.05
N GLN A 316 -23.60 -8.54 11.48
CA GLN A 316 -24.07 -8.86 12.85
C GLN A 316 -24.07 -10.37 13.14
N ASN A 317 -24.18 -11.21 12.11
CA ASN A 317 -24.28 -12.67 12.26
C ASN A 317 -22.98 -13.41 11.94
N VAL A 318 -21.92 -12.72 11.47
CA VAL A 318 -20.59 -13.32 11.31
C VAL A 318 -19.93 -13.43 12.68
N PRO A 319 -19.50 -14.62 13.12
CA PRO A 319 -18.82 -14.79 14.40
C PRO A 319 -17.56 -13.94 14.51
N ALA A 320 -17.24 -13.50 15.74
CA ALA A 320 -16.03 -12.72 16.00
C ALA A 320 -14.77 -13.42 15.48
N GLY A 321 -13.94 -12.66 14.78
CA GLY A 321 -12.69 -13.18 14.20
C GLY A 321 -12.86 -14.10 12.98
N LYS A 322 -14.08 -14.26 12.47
CA LYS A 322 -14.37 -15.00 11.23
C LYS A 322 -14.67 -14.05 10.08
N SER A 323 -14.47 -14.55 8.86
CA SER A 323 -14.84 -13.90 7.61
C SER A 323 -15.79 -14.77 6.81
N LEU A 324 -16.82 -14.15 6.23
CA LEU A 324 -17.75 -14.79 5.30
C LEU A 324 -17.36 -14.39 3.87
N TYR A 325 -16.82 -15.32 3.11
CA TYR A 325 -16.51 -15.12 1.69
C TYR A 325 -17.74 -15.31 0.82
N PRO A 326 -18.00 -14.43 -0.16
CA PRO A 326 -19.10 -14.58 -1.08
C PRO A 326 -18.91 -15.82 -1.97
N TYR A 327 -19.96 -16.60 -2.10
CA TYR A 327 -20.04 -17.70 -3.05
C TYR A 327 -20.83 -17.22 -4.27
N VAL A 328 -20.15 -16.54 -5.20
CA VAL A 328 -20.78 -15.89 -6.35
C VAL A 328 -21.33 -16.91 -7.33
N PHE A 329 -22.55 -16.68 -7.79
CA PHE A 329 -23.25 -17.51 -8.78
C PHE A 329 -24.07 -16.63 -9.73
N PRO A 330 -24.39 -17.10 -10.96
CA PRO A 330 -25.23 -16.36 -11.88
C PRO A 330 -26.65 -16.14 -11.33
N ILE A 331 -27.09 -14.88 -11.24
CA ILE A 331 -28.43 -14.53 -10.78
C ILE A 331 -29.42 -14.75 -11.93
N ARG A 332 -30.11 -15.90 -11.90
CA ARG A 332 -31.12 -16.26 -12.91
C ARG A 332 -32.53 -15.73 -12.59
N ASN A 333 -32.80 -15.42 -11.32
CA ASN A 333 -34.04 -14.87 -10.86
C ASN A 333 -33.82 -13.88 -9.72
N ALA A 334 -33.73 -12.59 -10.06
CA ALA A 334 -33.49 -11.51 -9.10
C ALA A 334 -34.64 -11.31 -8.09
N THR A 335 -35.85 -11.81 -8.36
CA THR A 335 -36.99 -11.70 -7.45
C THR A 335 -36.99 -12.71 -6.33
N ARG A 336 -36.11 -13.72 -6.39
CA ARG A 336 -36.01 -14.81 -5.40
C ARG A 336 -34.61 -14.93 -4.81
N PRO A 337 -34.18 -13.95 -3.97
CA PRO A 337 -32.86 -14.02 -3.33
C PRO A 337 -32.79 -15.21 -2.37
N PRO A 338 -31.61 -15.81 -2.18
CA PRO A 338 -31.41 -16.90 -1.22
C PRO A 338 -31.84 -16.51 0.20
N LYS A 339 -32.39 -17.46 0.96
CA LYS A 339 -32.82 -17.22 2.36
C LYS A 339 -31.63 -17.22 3.31
N ALA A 340 -30.67 -18.15 3.14
CA ALA A 340 -29.48 -18.25 3.99
C ALA A 340 -28.56 -17.03 3.80
N LEU A 341 -28.16 -16.40 4.90
CA LEU A 341 -27.33 -15.18 4.87
C LEU A 341 -25.99 -15.40 4.19
N SER A 342 -25.35 -16.54 4.40
CA SER A 342 -24.08 -16.90 3.79
C SER A 342 -24.18 -17.08 2.27
N VAL A 343 -25.24 -17.71 1.79
CA VAL A 343 -25.48 -17.89 0.35
C VAL A 343 -25.87 -16.56 -0.30
N ARG A 344 -26.61 -15.72 0.43
CA ARG A 344 -27.02 -14.39 -0.05
C ARG A 344 -25.82 -13.44 -0.23
N ALA A 345 -24.66 -13.71 0.40
CA ALA A 345 -23.44 -12.96 0.11
C ALA A 345 -23.09 -13.00 -1.39
N GLY A 346 -23.16 -14.16 -2.02
CA GLY A 346 -22.94 -14.31 -3.46
C GLY A 346 -24.03 -13.70 -4.34
N TYR A 347 -25.21 -13.43 -3.81
CA TYR A 347 -26.27 -12.70 -4.53
C TYR A 347 -26.00 -11.19 -4.60
N TYR A 348 -25.35 -10.63 -3.57
CA TYR A 348 -25.04 -9.20 -3.47
C TYR A 348 -23.56 -8.87 -3.73
N CYS A 349 -22.75 -9.81 -4.18
CA CYS A 349 -21.32 -9.56 -4.44
C CYS A 349 -20.95 -9.88 -5.88
N ILE A 350 -20.08 -9.05 -6.46
CA ILE A 350 -19.58 -9.24 -7.84
C ILE A 350 -18.31 -10.08 -7.91
N ASP A 351 -17.70 -10.44 -6.76
CA ASP A 351 -16.48 -11.24 -6.69
C ASP A 351 -16.47 -12.25 -5.52
N THR A 352 -15.42 -13.06 -5.44
CA THR A 352 -15.27 -14.10 -4.42
C THR A 352 -14.23 -13.74 -3.35
N PHE A 353 -13.64 -12.54 -3.39
CA PHE A 353 -12.52 -12.13 -2.54
C PHE A 353 -12.80 -10.89 -1.68
N THR A 354 -14.03 -10.37 -1.69
CA THR A 354 -14.47 -9.28 -0.79
C THR A 354 -15.28 -9.86 0.38
N PRO A 355 -14.64 -10.25 1.50
CA PRO A 355 -15.33 -10.94 2.58
C PRO A 355 -16.05 -9.99 3.52
N LEU A 356 -17.11 -10.49 4.14
CA LEU A 356 -17.81 -9.84 5.23
C LEU A 356 -17.30 -10.35 6.57
N ASN A 357 -16.97 -9.46 7.50
CA ASN A 357 -16.78 -9.75 8.91
C ASN A 357 -17.69 -8.86 9.76
N GLN A 358 -17.70 -9.05 11.06
CA GLN A 358 -18.56 -8.25 11.95
C GLN A 358 -18.35 -6.74 11.85
N ASN A 359 -17.17 -6.31 11.38
CA ASN A 359 -16.74 -4.91 11.35
C ASN A 359 -16.81 -4.27 9.94
N ALA A 360 -17.14 -5.03 8.88
CA ALA A 360 -17.19 -4.50 7.53
C ALA A 360 -18.24 -3.37 7.39
N TYR A 361 -19.47 -3.61 7.86
CA TYR A 361 -20.52 -2.59 7.83
C TYR A 361 -20.19 -1.34 8.67
N PRO A 362 -19.79 -1.42 9.96
CA PRO A 362 -19.50 -0.22 10.74
C PRO A 362 -18.28 0.57 10.22
N ALA A 363 -17.26 -0.09 9.67
CA ALA A 363 -16.12 0.59 9.05
C ALA A 363 -16.51 1.29 7.75
N ALA A 364 -17.28 0.63 6.88
CA ALA A 364 -17.79 1.21 5.64
C ALA A 364 -18.76 2.36 5.89
N ARG A 365 -19.64 2.23 6.90
CA ARG A 365 -20.50 3.31 7.34
C ARG A 365 -19.69 4.53 7.78
N ARG A 366 -18.65 4.32 8.58
CA ARG A 366 -17.79 5.41 9.04
C ARG A 366 -17.00 6.06 7.90
N ALA A 367 -16.62 5.30 6.87
CA ALA A 367 -16.03 5.85 5.65
C ALA A 367 -16.98 6.82 4.94
N VAL A 368 -18.25 6.47 4.82
CA VAL A 368 -19.30 7.36 4.30
C VAL A 368 -19.46 8.62 5.17
N ASP A 369 -19.46 8.49 6.48
CA ASP A 369 -19.53 9.64 7.41
C ASP A 369 -18.35 10.59 7.22
N CYS A 370 -17.13 10.09 6.99
CA CYS A 370 -15.95 10.89 6.68
C CYS A 370 -16.10 11.64 5.36
N ALA A 371 -16.54 10.94 4.31
CA ALA A 371 -16.73 11.53 3.00
C ALA A 371 -17.82 12.63 3.02
N LEU A 372 -18.93 12.39 3.71
CA LEU A 372 -20.00 13.40 3.91
C LEU A 372 -19.54 14.58 4.78
N THR A 373 -18.70 14.36 5.78
CA THR A 373 -18.10 15.45 6.58
C THR A 373 -17.29 16.36 5.68
N ALA A 374 -16.44 15.78 4.82
CA ALA A 374 -15.62 16.53 3.87
C ALA A 374 -16.48 17.25 2.81
N ALA A 375 -17.53 16.60 2.28
CA ALA A 375 -18.48 17.21 1.34
C ALA A 375 -19.23 18.40 1.97
N THR A 376 -19.65 18.26 3.24
CA THR A 376 -20.32 19.35 3.96
C THR A 376 -19.38 20.56 4.17
N ALA A 377 -18.10 20.33 4.36
CA ALA A 377 -17.11 21.39 4.45
C ALA A 377 -16.95 22.15 3.12
N LEU A 378 -16.97 21.45 1.96
CA LEU A 378 -17.00 22.12 0.65
C LEU A 378 -18.24 23.00 0.48
N LEU A 379 -19.41 22.53 0.94
CA LEU A 379 -20.62 23.35 0.95
C LEU A 379 -20.48 24.58 1.88
N GLY A 380 -19.66 24.48 2.92
CA GLY A 380 -19.32 25.55 3.85
C GLY A 380 -18.24 26.52 3.34
N GLY A 381 -17.69 26.30 2.13
CA GLY A 381 -16.71 27.20 1.50
C GLY A 381 -15.27 26.69 1.47
N GLU A 382 -14.97 25.52 2.04
CA GLU A 382 -13.66 24.89 1.84
C GLU A 382 -13.41 24.63 0.36
N ARG A 383 -12.18 24.82 -0.09
CA ARG A 383 -11.84 24.62 -1.51
C ARG A 383 -11.31 23.22 -1.80
N LEU A 384 -10.54 22.66 -0.88
CA LEU A 384 -9.97 21.33 -0.99
C LEU A 384 -10.27 20.55 0.29
N ALA A 385 -10.79 19.33 0.13
CA ALA A 385 -11.00 18.39 1.22
C ALA A 385 -10.50 16.99 0.82
N TYR A 386 -10.01 16.25 1.80
CA TYR A 386 -9.57 14.87 1.64
C TYR A 386 -10.23 13.96 2.66
N ALA A 387 -11.02 13.02 2.18
CA ALA A 387 -11.53 11.91 2.98
C ALA A 387 -10.55 10.73 2.90
N LEU A 388 -9.68 10.60 3.88
CA LEU A 388 -8.75 9.48 4.03
C LEU A 388 -9.48 8.32 4.69
N ILE A 389 -10.05 7.48 3.88
CA ILE A 389 -10.97 6.43 4.29
C ILE A 389 -10.47 5.03 3.95
N ARG A 390 -11.06 4.07 4.62
CA ARG A 390 -10.96 2.64 4.45
C ARG A 390 -12.17 1.98 5.13
N PRO A 391 -12.88 1.04 4.49
CA PRO A 391 -12.67 0.47 3.16
C PRO A 391 -12.92 1.47 2.02
N PRO A 392 -12.41 1.16 0.78
CA PRO A 392 -12.71 1.93 -0.42
C PRO A 392 -14.16 1.80 -0.85
N GLY A 393 -14.58 2.46 -1.95
CA GLY A 393 -16.00 2.52 -2.30
C GLY A 393 -16.35 2.38 -3.77
N HIS A 394 -15.47 2.68 -4.72
CA HIS A 394 -15.81 2.90 -6.12
C HIS A 394 -16.38 1.69 -6.89
N HIS A 395 -16.16 0.46 -6.40
CA HIS A 395 -16.74 -0.76 -6.95
C HIS A 395 -18.13 -1.11 -6.40
N ALA A 396 -18.57 -0.49 -5.30
CA ALA A 396 -19.89 -0.77 -4.75
C ALA A 396 -20.99 -0.17 -5.63
N GLU A 397 -21.83 -1.03 -6.22
CA GLU A 397 -22.95 -0.70 -7.08
C GLU A 397 -24.21 -0.39 -6.27
N HIS A 398 -25.30 -0.03 -6.93
CA HIS A 398 -26.59 0.24 -6.26
C HIS A 398 -27.01 -0.92 -5.36
N ALA A 399 -26.84 -2.16 -5.79
CA ALA A 399 -27.29 -3.35 -5.06
C ALA A 399 -26.22 -4.45 -4.95
N ALA A 400 -24.92 -4.11 -5.12
CA ALA A 400 -23.85 -5.10 -5.00
C ALA A 400 -22.59 -4.49 -4.39
N PHE A 401 -21.82 -5.32 -3.68
CA PHE A 401 -20.51 -5.01 -3.14
C PHE A 401 -19.42 -5.84 -3.86
N GLY A 402 -18.16 -5.43 -3.77
CA GLY A 402 -17.02 -6.14 -4.36
C GLY A 402 -15.79 -5.25 -4.46
N GLY A 403 -14.65 -5.77 -4.91
CA GLY A 403 -13.42 -5.00 -5.05
C GLY A 403 -12.98 -4.33 -3.75
N PHE A 404 -13.17 -4.98 -2.60
CA PHE A 404 -12.95 -4.44 -1.25
C PHE A 404 -13.95 -3.34 -0.82
N CYS A 405 -14.92 -2.98 -1.65
CA CYS A 405 -15.87 -1.89 -1.47
C CYS A 405 -17.23 -2.41 -0.99
N TYR A 406 -17.82 -1.75 0.01
CA TYR A 406 -19.13 -2.10 0.57
C TYR A 406 -20.19 -1.03 0.31
N PHE A 407 -19.84 0.26 0.44
CA PHE A 407 -20.65 1.40 0.05
C PHE A 407 -19.84 2.33 -0.82
N ASN A 408 -20.49 2.93 -1.82
CA ASN A 408 -19.83 3.85 -2.74
C ASN A 408 -19.71 5.25 -2.12
N ASN A 409 -18.56 5.53 -1.53
CA ASN A 409 -18.31 6.80 -0.85
C ASN A 409 -18.40 7.99 -1.82
N CYS A 410 -17.84 7.86 -3.03
CA CYS A 410 -17.87 8.88 -4.07
C CYS A 410 -19.31 9.14 -4.56
N ALA A 411 -20.11 8.09 -4.76
CA ALA A 411 -21.49 8.23 -5.20
C ALA A 411 -22.38 8.89 -4.13
N VAL A 412 -22.22 8.51 -2.85
CA VAL A 412 -22.97 9.13 -1.76
C VAL A 412 -22.70 10.64 -1.70
N VAL A 413 -21.43 11.07 -1.76
CA VAL A 413 -21.10 12.51 -1.69
C VAL A 413 -21.48 13.25 -2.95
N ALA A 414 -21.35 12.63 -4.15
CA ALA A 414 -21.79 13.24 -5.38
C ALA A 414 -23.31 13.47 -5.40
N HIS A 415 -24.09 12.48 -4.94
CA HIS A 415 -25.54 12.65 -4.76
C HIS A 415 -25.87 13.74 -3.74
N HIS A 416 -25.12 13.84 -2.64
CA HIS A 416 -25.33 14.90 -1.64
C HIS A 416 -25.05 16.30 -2.21
N LEU A 417 -23.94 16.47 -2.94
CA LEU A 417 -23.51 17.72 -3.54
C LEU A 417 -24.39 18.13 -4.74
N SER A 418 -24.90 17.15 -5.52
CA SER A 418 -25.70 17.42 -6.73
C SER A 418 -27.01 18.16 -6.45
N ARG A 419 -27.47 18.16 -5.20
CA ARG A 419 -28.62 18.97 -4.76
C ARG A 419 -28.35 20.48 -4.85
N THR A 420 -27.10 20.90 -4.94
CA THR A 420 -26.69 22.30 -4.99
C THR A 420 -26.07 22.72 -6.31
N GLY A 421 -25.85 21.80 -7.23
CA GLY A 421 -25.32 22.03 -8.59
C GLY A 421 -24.66 20.80 -9.18
N PRO A 422 -24.32 20.81 -10.47
CA PRO A 422 -23.74 19.67 -11.17
C PRO A 422 -22.42 19.20 -10.52
N VAL A 423 -22.19 17.88 -10.51
CA VAL A 423 -21.00 17.27 -9.92
C VAL A 423 -20.28 16.40 -10.94
N ALA A 424 -18.96 16.49 -11.01
CA ALA A 424 -18.16 15.51 -11.75
C ALA A 424 -17.45 14.57 -10.76
N ILE A 425 -17.51 13.27 -11.04
CA ILE A 425 -16.65 12.27 -10.41
C ILE A 425 -15.54 11.95 -11.41
N LEU A 426 -14.29 12.17 -11.01
CA LEU A 426 -13.10 11.79 -11.75
C LEU A 426 -12.43 10.64 -11.01
N ASP A 427 -12.53 9.45 -11.55
CA ASP A 427 -11.89 8.25 -11.02
C ASP A 427 -10.53 8.05 -11.68
N ILE A 428 -9.48 8.05 -10.86
CA ILE A 428 -8.08 7.87 -11.26
C ILE A 428 -7.45 6.66 -10.56
N ASP A 429 -8.27 5.76 -10.02
CA ASP A 429 -7.87 4.42 -9.60
C ASP A 429 -7.46 3.58 -10.83
N TYR A 430 -6.62 2.57 -10.63
CA TYR A 430 -6.26 1.66 -11.71
C TYR A 430 -7.46 0.85 -12.22
N HIS A 431 -8.42 0.55 -11.34
CA HIS A 431 -9.60 -0.24 -11.65
C HIS A 431 -10.77 0.65 -12.06
N HIS A 432 -11.64 0.11 -12.90
CA HIS A 432 -12.83 0.84 -13.30
C HIS A 432 -13.77 1.06 -12.11
N GLY A 433 -14.24 2.29 -11.93
CA GLY A 433 -15.26 2.65 -10.95
C GLY A 433 -16.67 2.25 -11.39
N ASN A 434 -16.92 0.94 -11.53
CA ASN A 434 -18.20 0.39 -11.99
C ASN A 434 -19.38 0.82 -11.11
N GLY A 435 -19.15 1.01 -9.80
CA GLY A 435 -20.22 1.38 -8.89
C GLY A 435 -20.80 2.76 -9.16
N GLN A 436 -19.95 3.80 -9.31
CA GLN A 436 -20.49 5.11 -9.66
C GLN A 436 -21.02 5.18 -11.08
N GLN A 437 -20.46 4.44 -12.04
CA GLN A 437 -21.03 4.32 -13.37
C GLN A 437 -22.47 3.77 -13.29
N GLU A 438 -22.67 2.66 -12.63
CA GLU A 438 -23.99 2.01 -12.51
C GLU A 438 -25.01 2.90 -11.79
N ILE A 439 -24.61 3.52 -10.67
CA ILE A 439 -25.49 4.38 -9.86
C ILE A 439 -25.95 5.63 -10.64
N PHE A 440 -25.08 6.22 -11.46
CA PHE A 440 -25.37 7.46 -12.19
C PHE A 440 -25.64 7.26 -13.68
N TYR A 441 -25.75 6.03 -14.17
CA TYR A 441 -25.84 5.72 -15.60
C TYR A 441 -26.99 6.41 -16.32
N GLU A 442 -28.10 6.68 -15.62
CA GLU A 442 -29.29 7.33 -16.16
C GLU A 442 -29.46 8.78 -15.67
N ARG A 443 -28.43 9.39 -15.06
CA ARG A 443 -28.49 10.74 -14.47
C ARG A 443 -27.59 11.72 -15.23
N GLY A 444 -28.14 12.92 -15.58
CA GLY A 444 -27.41 13.97 -16.28
C GLY A 444 -26.84 15.08 -15.39
N ASP A 445 -27.11 15.03 -14.05
CA ASP A 445 -26.63 16.00 -13.08
C ASP A 445 -25.27 15.58 -12.44
N VAL A 446 -24.83 14.34 -12.71
CA VAL A 446 -23.52 13.82 -12.31
C VAL A 446 -22.81 13.27 -13.54
N LEU A 447 -21.64 13.83 -13.84
CA LEU A 447 -20.72 13.29 -14.85
C LEU A 447 -19.79 12.29 -14.18
N THR A 448 -19.70 11.07 -14.69
CA THR A 448 -18.72 10.07 -14.29
C THR A 448 -17.64 9.94 -15.36
N VAL A 449 -16.37 10.07 -14.96
CA VAL A 449 -15.19 9.89 -15.83
C VAL A 449 -14.23 8.95 -15.13
N SER A 450 -13.86 7.84 -15.78
CA SER A 450 -12.94 6.85 -15.22
C SER A 450 -11.78 6.56 -16.17
N ILE A 451 -10.54 6.62 -15.66
CA ILE A 451 -9.31 6.24 -16.37
C ILE A 451 -8.78 4.97 -15.72
N HIS A 452 -8.82 3.86 -16.42
CA HIS A 452 -8.58 2.55 -15.84
C HIS A 452 -7.92 1.58 -16.81
N GLY A 453 -7.41 0.46 -16.31
CA GLY A 453 -6.94 -0.66 -17.12
C GLY A 453 -8.09 -1.26 -17.92
N HIS A 454 -7.84 -1.62 -19.20
CA HIS A 454 -8.86 -2.15 -20.07
C HIS A 454 -9.56 -3.39 -19.48
N PRO A 455 -10.90 -3.51 -19.53
CA PRO A 455 -11.65 -4.61 -18.91
C PRO A 455 -11.25 -6.02 -19.37
N GLU A 456 -10.62 -6.16 -20.54
CA GLU A 456 -10.11 -7.46 -21.01
C GLU A 456 -9.07 -8.10 -20.05
N PHE A 457 -8.37 -7.31 -19.23
CA PHE A 457 -7.37 -7.80 -18.30
C PHE A 457 -7.47 -7.20 -16.89
N ALA A 458 -8.20 -6.09 -16.72
CA ALA A 458 -8.34 -5.41 -15.43
C ALA A 458 -9.73 -5.66 -14.82
N TYR A 459 -9.78 -5.90 -13.49
CA TYR A 459 -11.04 -5.99 -12.74
C TYR A 459 -11.87 -4.70 -12.91
N PRO A 460 -13.22 -4.75 -13.02
CA PRO A 460 -14.08 -5.89 -12.78
C PRO A 460 -14.35 -6.78 -14.03
N TYR A 461 -13.71 -6.56 -15.17
CA TYR A 461 -13.75 -7.32 -16.41
C TYR A 461 -15.04 -7.16 -17.25
N PHE A 462 -16.20 -6.96 -16.64
CA PHE A 462 -17.50 -6.96 -17.31
C PHE A 462 -18.04 -5.58 -17.70
N THR A 463 -17.36 -4.48 -17.30
CA THR A 463 -17.74 -3.08 -17.58
C THR A 463 -16.52 -2.16 -17.55
N GLY A 464 -16.63 -0.97 -18.12
CA GLY A 464 -15.55 -0.02 -18.31
C GLY A 464 -15.15 0.15 -19.78
N PHE A 465 -16.00 -0.28 -20.72
CA PHE A 465 -15.74 -0.14 -22.16
C PHE A 465 -16.06 1.28 -22.63
N GLU A 466 -15.35 1.74 -23.68
CA GLU A 466 -15.49 3.11 -24.22
C GLU A 466 -16.89 3.45 -24.77
N ASP A 467 -17.66 2.45 -25.16
CA ASP A 467 -19.02 2.58 -25.71
C ASP A 467 -20.12 2.69 -24.64
N GLU A 468 -19.79 2.48 -23.38
CA GLU A 468 -20.69 2.67 -22.23
C GLU A 468 -20.79 4.17 -21.89
N LYS A 469 -21.77 4.89 -22.50
CA LYS A 469 -21.88 6.36 -22.46
C LYS A 469 -23.03 6.90 -21.62
N GLY A 470 -23.65 6.05 -20.78
CA GLY A 470 -24.87 6.41 -20.05
C GLY A 470 -26.14 6.14 -20.87
N ALA A 471 -27.28 6.25 -20.20
CA ALA A 471 -28.59 6.01 -20.77
C ALA A 471 -29.60 7.08 -20.34
N LYS A 472 -30.71 7.20 -21.05
CA LYS A 472 -31.79 8.16 -20.77
C LYS A 472 -31.26 9.59 -20.59
N SER A 473 -31.56 10.25 -19.46
CA SER A 473 -31.05 11.57 -19.11
C SER A 473 -29.53 11.60 -18.84
N GLY A 474 -28.93 10.45 -18.58
CA GLY A 474 -27.49 10.27 -18.38
C GLY A 474 -26.70 10.00 -19.67
N SER A 475 -27.37 9.97 -20.85
CA SER A 475 -26.68 9.73 -22.12
C SER A 475 -25.61 10.81 -22.39
N GLY A 476 -24.35 10.38 -22.56
CA GLY A 476 -23.20 11.26 -22.74
C GLY A 476 -22.55 11.73 -21.41
N TYR A 477 -23.09 11.35 -20.25
CA TYR A 477 -22.55 11.73 -18.93
C TYR A 477 -21.79 10.61 -18.23
N ASN A 478 -21.54 9.50 -18.92
CA ASN A 478 -20.54 8.50 -18.53
C ASN A 478 -19.41 8.45 -19.56
N VAL A 479 -18.15 8.47 -19.10
CA VAL A 479 -16.97 8.48 -19.96
C VAL A 479 -15.92 7.53 -19.41
N ASN A 480 -15.69 6.44 -20.13
CA ASN A 480 -14.63 5.48 -19.87
C ASN A 480 -13.42 5.74 -20.75
N ILE A 481 -12.24 5.69 -20.16
CA ILE A 481 -10.94 5.83 -20.84
C ILE A 481 -10.11 4.59 -20.45
N PRO A 482 -10.43 3.42 -21.03
CA PRO A 482 -9.66 2.20 -20.78
C PRO A 482 -8.27 2.32 -21.43
N LEU A 483 -7.24 1.96 -20.70
CA LEU A 483 -5.85 2.04 -21.16
C LEU A 483 -5.22 0.65 -21.20
N PRO A 484 -4.22 0.44 -22.08
CA PRO A 484 -3.51 -0.84 -22.20
C PRO A 484 -2.85 -1.28 -20.90
N GLU A 485 -2.53 -2.58 -20.82
CA GLU A 485 -1.88 -3.19 -19.65
C GLU A 485 -0.55 -2.53 -19.31
N GLN A 486 0.20 -2.07 -20.30
CA GLN A 486 1.46 -1.36 -20.12
C GLN A 486 1.39 0.02 -20.75
N ILE A 487 1.56 1.03 -19.93
CA ILE A 487 1.65 2.42 -20.35
C ILE A 487 2.77 3.14 -19.62
N ASP A 488 3.27 4.20 -20.22
CA ASP A 488 4.13 5.18 -19.58
C ASP A 488 3.33 6.35 -18.96
N ALA A 489 4.02 7.19 -18.24
CA ALA A 489 3.42 8.34 -17.59
C ALA A 489 2.87 9.38 -18.61
N GLU A 490 3.45 9.47 -19.80
CA GLU A 490 3.00 10.42 -20.83
C GLU A 490 1.62 10.01 -21.38
N ARG A 491 1.44 8.73 -21.70
CA ARG A 491 0.14 8.21 -22.16
C ARG A 491 -0.94 8.38 -21.09
N TYR A 492 -0.58 8.18 -19.81
CA TYR A 492 -1.50 8.44 -18.71
C TYR A 492 -1.88 9.93 -18.63
N ARG A 493 -0.93 10.86 -18.75
CA ARG A 493 -1.20 12.31 -18.73
C ARG A 493 -2.10 12.74 -19.89
N GLN A 494 -1.91 12.16 -21.07
CA GLN A 494 -2.79 12.43 -22.22
C GLN A 494 -4.22 11.98 -21.94
N ALA A 495 -4.41 10.80 -21.32
CA ALA A 495 -5.73 10.33 -20.90
C ALA A 495 -6.35 11.25 -19.83
N LEU A 496 -5.56 11.64 -18.82
CA LEU A 496 -6.00 12.57 -17.78
C LEU A 496 -6.39 13.93 -18.37
N THR A 497 -5.62 14.46 -19.31
CA THR A 497 -5.94 15.73 -19.99
C THR A 497 -7.29 15.63 -20.71
N ARG A 498 -7.54 14.55 -21.46
CA ARG A 498 -8.85 14.30 -22.11
C ARG A 498 -9.99 14.22 -21.10
N ALA A 499 -9.76 13.55 -19.96
CA ALA A 499 -10.73 13.46 -18.86
C ALA A 499 -11.06 14.85 -18.30
N LEU A 500 -10.04 15.66 -18.02
CA LEU A 500 -10.19 17.03 -17.49
C LEU A 500 -10.90 17.96 -18.50
N ASP A 501 -10.68 17.78 -19.80
CA ASP A 501 -11.41 18.53 -20.83
C ASP A 501 -12.91 18.16 -20.87
N ARG A 502 -13.26 16.91 -20.57
CA ARG A 502 -14.67 16.52 -20.39
C ARG A 502 -15.27 17.18 -19.14
N VAL A 503 -14.54 17.18 -18.02
CA VAL A 503 -14.96 17.85 -16.80
C VAL A 503 -15.17 19.36 -17.05
N ARG A 504 -14.22 20.05 -17.70
CA ARG A 504 -14.36 21.48 -18.04
C ARG A 504 -15.61 21.76 -18.90
N ARG A 505 -15.85 20.95 -19.94
CA ARG A 505 -17.00 21.10 -20.80
C ARG A 505 -18.34 20.86 -20.11
N PHE A 506 -18.35 19.98 -19.11
CA PHE A 506 -19.54 19.73 -18.28
C PHE A 506 -19.83 20.91 -17.35
N GLY A 507 -18.80 21.63 -16.89
CA GLY A 507 -18.93 22.80 -16.03
C GLY A 507 -19.47 22.47 -14.64
N PRO A 508 -18.91 21.47 -13.91
CA PRO A 508 -19.44 21.09 -12.60
C PRO A 508 -19.21 22.19 -11.57
N ARG A 509 -20.09 22.25 -10.59
CA ARG A 509 -19.91 23.07 -9.41
C ARG A 509 -18.90 22.46 -8.44
N PHE A 510 -18.83 21.15 -8.37
CA PHE A 510 -17.93 20.39 -7.50
C PHE A 510 -17.25 19.27 -8.28
N LEU A 511 -16.00 19.01 -7.91
CA LEU A 511 -15.25 17.85 -8.38
C LEU A 511 -15.06 16.86 -7.22
N VAL A 512 -15.41 15.60 -7.43
CA VAL A 512 -15.09 14.47 -6.58
C VAL A 512 -14.02 13.64 -7.27
N VAL A 513 -12.86 13.46 -6.64
CA VAL A 513 -11.77 12.64 -7.19
C VAL A 513 -11.70 11.34 -6.40
N ALA A 514 -12.00 10.24 -7.06
CA ALA A 514 -11.73 8.89 -6.53
C ALA A 514 -10.23 8.62 -6.74
N LEU A 515 -9.47 8.73 -5.66
CA LEU A 515 -8.01 8.66 -5.70
C LEU A 515 -7.53 7.23 -5.41
N GLY A 516 -7.25 6.47 -6.47
CA GLY A 516 -6.44 5.25 -6.39
C GLY A 516 -4.95 5.57 -6.54
N LEU A 517 -4.13 4.92 -5.75
CA LEU A 517 -2.66 5.00 -5.84
C LEU A 517 -2.05 3.68 -6.34
N ASP A 518 -2.87 2.77 -6.84
CA ASP A 518 -2.52 1.47 -7.45
C ASP A 518 -2.06 1.58 -8.91
N THR A 519 -2.19 2.75 -9.53
CA THR A 519 -1.51 3.10 -10.79
C THR A 519 0.02 3.19 -10.61
N ALA A 520 0.52 3.10 -9.37
CA ALA A 520 1.92 3.21 -9.03
C ALA A 520 2.74 2.00 -9.51
N LYS A 521 3.98 2.27 -9.88
CA LYS A 521 4.96 1.23 -10.25
C LYS A 521 5.05 0.12 -9.18
N ALA A 522 4.80 -1.13 -9.62
CA ALA A 522 4.84 -2.35 -8.81
C ALA A 522 3.82 -2.36 -7.65
N ASP A 523 2.68 -1.71 -7.81
CA ASP A 523 1.52 -2.00 -6.97
C ASP A 523 1.06 -3.45 -7.24
N PRO A 524 0.64 -4.21 -6.21
CA PRO A 524 0.26 -5.61 -6.39
C PRO A 524 -1.03 -5.81 -7.19
N THR A 525 -1.84 -4.78 -7.39
CA THR A 525 -3.15 -4.86 -8.07
C THR A 525 -3.19 -4.15 -9.41
N GLY A 526 -2.22 -3.27 -9.70
CA GLY A 526 -2.09 -2.56 -10.96
C GLY A 526 -0.87 -3.00 -11.78
N THR A 527 -0.87 -2.70 -13.08
CA THR A 527 0.23 -3.05 -14.00
C THR A 527 1.04 -1.84 -14.46
N TRP A 528 0.56 -0.62 -14.18
CA TRP A 528 1.20 0.61 -14.62
C TRP A 528 2.43 0.98 -13.79
N SER A 529 3.17 1.99 -14.22
CA SER A 529 4.49 2.28 -13.64
C SER A 529 4.68 3.72 -13.21
N LEU A 530 3.61 4.40 -12.77
CA LEU A 530 3.69 5.78 -12.29
C LEU A 530 4.57 5.88 -11.05
N VAL A 531 5.35 6.95 -10.96
CA VAL A 531 6.22 7.25 -9.81
C VAL A 531 5.80 8.58 -9.17
N ALA A 532 6.38 8.90 -8.03
CA ALA A 532 5.99 10.05 -7.22
C ALA A 532 5.84 11.38 -7.99
N ARG A 533 6.76 11.69 -8.91
CA ARG A 533 6.68 12.89 -9.75
C ARG A 533 5.46 12.89 -10.68
N ASP A 534 5.02 11.72 -11.12
CA ASP A 534 3.86 11.61 -12.02
C ASP A 534 2.57 11.86 -11.23
N PHE A 535 2.51 11.42 -9.97
CA PHE A 535 1.41 11.79 -9.07
C PHE A 535 1.37 13.28 -8.78
N GLU A 536 2.53 13.94 -8.62
CA GLU A 536 2.60 15.39 -8.45
C GLU A 536 2.05 16.13 -9.67
N GLU A 537 2.45 15.71 -10.86
CA GLU A 537 1.94 16.26 -12.12
C GLU A 537 0.45 16.02 -12.29
N ASN A 538 -0.06 14.81 -11.98
CA ASN A 538 -1.50 14.52 -12.01
C ASN A 538 -2.27 15.42 -11.03
N GLY A 539 -1.77 15.59 -9.81
CA GLY A 539 -2.34 16.53 -8.84
C GLY A 539 -2.37 17.96 -9.37
N ARG A 540 -1.28 18.41 -10.00
CA ARG A 540 -1.18 19.74 -10.58
C ARG A 540 -2.20 19.96 -11.72
N LEU A 541 -2.35 18.99 -12.60
CA LEU A 541 -3.34 19.06 -13.69
C LEU A 541 -4.78 19.15 -13.14
N ILE A 542 -5.12 18.35 -12.16
CA ILE A 542 -6.45 18.37 -11.51
C ILE A 542 -6.66 19.70 -10.77
N GLY A 543 -5.66 20.16 -9.99
CA GLY A 543 -5.72 21.45 -9.27
C GLY A 543 -5.89 22.65 -10.16
N SER A 544 -5.40 22.57 -11.42
CA SER A 544 -5.54 23.65 -12.41
C SER A 544 -6.99 23.92 -12.83
N LEU A 545 -7.92 23.01 -12.56
CA LEU A 545 -9.36 23.26 -12.75
C LEU A 545 -9.90 24.30 -11.77
N ARG A 546 -9.25 24.50 -10.63
CA ARG A 546 -9.63 25.46 -9.56
C ARG A 546 -11.07 25.30 -9.05
N LEU A 547 -11.64 24.12 -9.19
CA LEU A 547 -12.95 23.76 -8.66
C LEU A 547 -12.86 23.42 -7.17
N PRO A 548 -13.92 23.65 -6.39
CA PRO A 548 -14.08 23.03 -5.08
C PRO A 548 -13.98 21.51 -5.23
N THR A 549 -12.94 20.89 -4.62
CA THR A 549 -12.57 19.48 -4.89
C THR A 549 -12.55 18.66 -3.61
N LEU A 550 -13.31 17.57 -3.60
CA LEU A 550 -13.22 16.51 -2.60
C LEU A 550 -12.42 15.33 -3.18
N VAL A 551 -11.31 15.02 -2.56
CA VAL A 551 -10.55 13.79 -2.84
C VAL A 551 -11.04 12.70 -1.88
N VAL A 552 -11.36 11.54 -2.41
CA VAL A 552 -11.79 10.36 -1.64
C VAL A 552 -10.77 9.25 -1.88
N GLN A 553 -10.19 8.68 -0.83
CA GLN A 553 -9.22 7.62 -0.95
C GLN A 553 -9.88 6.32 -1.42
N GLU A 554 -9.35 5.75 -2.48
CA GLU A 554 -9.73 4.43 -3.00
C GLU A 554 -8.54 3.45 -2.90
N GLY A 555 -8.11 2.80 -3.98
CA GLY A 555 -7.06 1.81 -4.01
C GLY A 555 -5.64 2.33 -3.75
N GLY A 556 -4.68 1.43 -3.96
CA GLY A 556 -3.26 1.63 -3.69
C GLY A 556 -2.77 0.78 -2.52
N TYR A 557 -1.93 -0.21 -2.85
CA TYR A 557 -1.60 -1.30 -1.92
C TYR A 557 -0.10 -1.49 -1.72
N ARG A 558 0.72 -0.73 -2.45
CA ARG A 558 2.16 -0.69 -2.23
C ARG A 558 2.50 0.25 -1.08
N THR A 559 2.32 -0.19 0.15
CA THR A 559 2.47 0.61 1.39
C THR A 559 3.77 1.39 1.47
N ARG A 560 4.85 0.87 0.90
CA ARG A 560 6.17 1.52 0.87
C ARG A 560 6.21 2.85 0.12
N THR A 561 5.45 3.00 -0.97
CA THR A 561 5.43 4.22 -1.79
C THR A 561 4.11 4.96 -1.68
N LEU A 562 3.11 4.34 -1.06
CA LEU A 562 1.75 4.83 -0.96
C LEU A 562 1.69 6.27 -0.39
N GLY A 563 2.29 6.48 0.77
CA GLY A 563 2.32 7.79 1.41
C GLY A 563 3.13 8.83 0.61
N VAL A 564 4.27 8.41 0.05
CA VAL A 564 5.10 9.30 -0.81
C VAL A 564 4.31 9.74 -2.04
N ASN A 565 3.61 8.81 -2.71
CA ASN A 565 2.79 9.12 -3.87
C ASN A 565 1.62 10.06 -3.50
N ALA A 566 0.94 9.79 -2.37
CA ALA A 566 -0.09 10.68 -1.85
C ALA A 566 0.45 12.09 -1.57
N ARG A 567 1.60 12.21 -0.90
CA ARG A 567 2.24 13.50 -0.62
C ARG A 567 2.53 14.29 -1.90
N HIS A 568 3.10 13.66 -2.91
CA HIS A 568 3.38 14.29 -4.20
C HIS A 568 2.09 14.72 -4.90
N PHE A 569 1.07 13.86 -4.93
CA PHE A 569 -0.24 14.22 -5.51
C PHE A 569 -0.82 15.48 -4.86
N PHE A 570 -0.89 15.53 -3.53
CA PHE A 570 -1.42 16.70 -2.83
C PHE A 570 -0.52 17.93 -2.94
N THR A 571 0.80 17.77 -3.05
CA THR A 571 1.71 18.90 -3.32
C THR A 571 1.35 19.56 -4.66
N GLY A 572 1.21 18.79 -5.73
CA GLY A 572 0.83 19.30 -7.04
C GLY A 572 -0.59 19.91 -7.04
N LEU A 573 -1.56 19.22 -6.42
CA LEU A 573 -2.94 19.66 -6.33
C LEU A 573 -3.07 21.03 -5.66
N VAL A 574 -2.45 21.19 -4.48
CA VAL A 574 -2.49 22.44 -3.69
C VAL A 574 -1.77 23.58 -4.41
N GLN A 575 -0.60 23.29 -5.01
CA GLN A 575 0.17 24.30 -5.76
C GLN A 575 -0.65 24.90 -6.91
N ALA A 576 -1.37 24.07 -7.67
CA ALA A 576 -2.14 24.54 -8.81
C ALA A 576 -3.48 25.16 -8.38
N ALA A 577 -4.14 24.64 -7.34
CA ALA A 577 -5.41 25.17 -6.87
C ALA A 577 -5.32 26.56 -6.24
N PHE A 578 -4.20 26.84 -5.55
CA PHE A 578 -4.01 28.10 -4.80
C PHE A 578 -2.88 28.98 -5.35
N GLY A 579 -2.02 28.47 -6.26
CA GLY A 579 -0.95 29.25 -6.88
C GLY A 579 -1.48 30.33 -7.85
N PRO A 580 -0.58 31.25 -8.29
CA PRO A 580 -0.95 32.27 -9.28
C PRO A 580 -1.45 31.65 -10.57
N SER A 581 -2.40 32.31 -11.25
CA SER A 581 -2.91 31.82 -12.54
C SER A 581 -1.82 31.87 -13.61
N PRO A 582 -1.73 30.88 -14.51
CA PRO A 582 -0.81 30.93 -15.64
C PRO A 582 -0.96 32.21 -16.48
N ASN A 583 -2.13 32.85 -16.46
CA ASN A 583 -2.41 34.09 -17.21
C ASN A 583 -1.98 35.36 -16.48
N GLU A 584 -1.60 35.33 -15.20
CA GLU A 584 -1.14 36.52 -14.48
C GLU A 584 0.30 36.92 -14.83
N HIS A 585 1.09 36.04 -15.45
CA HIS A 585 2.42 36.36 -15.93
C HIS A 585 2.46 36.98 -17.35
N ALA A 586 1.30 37.13 -18.00
CA ALA A 586 1.17 37.71 -19.34
C ALA A 586 0.77 39.21 -19.35
N ALA A 587 0.74 39.89 -18.18
CA ALA A 587 0.55 41.33 -18.17
C ALA A 587 1.79 42.03 -18.74
N PRO A 588 1.68 42.89 -19.76
CA PRO A 588 2.84 43.59 -20.32
C PRO A 588 3.44 44.51 -19.28
N LYS A 589 4.76 44.47 -19.12
CA LYS A 589 5.50 45.44 -18.31
C LYS A 589 5.14 46.86 -18.75
N PRO A 590 4.83 47.79 -17.87
CA PRO A 590 4.60 49.19 -18.26
C PRO A 590 5.87 49.71 -18.92
N THR A 591 5.73 50.16 -20.16
CA THR A 591 6.77 50.85 -20.88
C THR A 591 7.05 52.17 -20.16
N THR A 592 8.18 52.28 -19.50
CA THR A 592 8.72 53.58 -19.03
C THR A 592 9.00 54.44 -20.26
N ARG A 593 8.15 55.44 -20.49
CA ARG A 593 8.46 56.57 -21.38
C ARG A 593 9.60 57.38 -20.75
N GLU A 594 10.78 57.26 -21.29
CA GLU A 594 11.83 58.25 -21.05
C GLU A 594 11.38 59.58 -21.67
N ASN A 595 11.11 60.56 -20.83
CA ASN A 595 11.06 61.98 -21.24
C ASN A 595 12.50 62.45 -21.50
N ARG A 596 12.85 62.61 -22.79
CA ARG A 596 13.94 63.51 -23.16
C ARG A 596 13.40 64.92 -23.21
N GLN A 597 13.94 65.77 -22.38
CA GLN A 597 14.28 67.19 -22.66
C GLN A 597 15.66 67.44 -22.09
#